data_52bf402c5d7c8a8933ae3b5dd6e83e20
#
_entry.id   52bf402c5d7c8a8933ae3b5dd6e83e20
#
_cell.length_a   1.000
_cell.length_b   1.000
_cell.length_c   1.000
_cell.angle_alpha   90.00
_cell.angle_beta   90.00
_cell.angle_gamma   90.00
#
_symmetry.space_group_name_H-M   'P 1'
#
loop_
_entity.id
_entity.type
_entity.pdbx_description
1 polymer ?
#
loop_
_entity_poly.entity_id
_entity_poly.type
_entity_poly.pdbx_seq_one_letter_code
_entity_poly.pdbx_strand_id
1 'polypeptide(L)'
;MDQQALGSILLVSSLSSPASSIAHTLIIPTRYEKSATNRTFIGYCTCYRYYLYNPKSPDTSRIRISQFLILPPFQHQGHGKNLYNSLITHFLTVTSIQEITVEDPSEAFQNLRDIQDLHRLTPALTQSDLTPLSFSNKSFPGADIRSRAKLPVRQFARVCEMFMLQGIEKGDEKSMKAFRLLVKARIYKQNKDVLAQLDRLERIDKLHDTYLHVEDEYKGLLIAAKTAPVEEEEVEDIEMEKKRSANGDGGRAAKRARVVG
;
A
#
# COMPACT_ATOMS: atom_id res chain seq x y z
N MET A 1 2.28 -5.61 -34.10
CA MET A 1 2.41 -4.52 -33.10
C MET A 1 2.86 -5.20 -31.85
N ASP A 2 4.17 -5.13 -31.60
CA ASP A 2 4.83 -5.88 -30.53
C ASP A 2 4.45 -5.25 -29.18
N GLN A 3 3.74 -6.03 -28.34
CA GLN A 3 3.59 -5.72 -26.93
C GLN A 3 4.99 -5.87 -26.28
N GLN A 4 5.62 -4.77 -26.00
CA GLN A 4 6.89 -4.73 -25.29
C GLN A 4 6.64 -5.09 -23.82
N ALA A 5 7.23 -6.19 -23.38
CA ALA A 5 7.21 -6.62 -21.98
C ALA A 5 7.81 -5.52 -21.07
N LEU A 6 6.96 -4.91 -20.26
CA LEU A 6 7.33 -3.90 -19.26
C LEU A 6 7.97 -4.59 -18.05
N GLY A 7 9.25 -4.89 -18.11
CA GLY A 7 10.00 -5.42 -16.98
C GLY A 7 10.17 -4.35 -15.88
N SER A 8 9.46 -4.48 -14.75
CA SER A 8 9.68 -3.66 -13.56
C SER A 8 10.92 -4.17 -12.81
N ILE A 9 12.03 -3.44 -12.83
CA ILE A 9 13.20 -3.76 -12.01
C ILE A 9 13.16 -2.90 -10.76
N LEU A 10 12.95 -3.53 -9.62
CA LEU A 10 13.09 -2.89 -8.31
C LEU A 10 14.57 -2.92 -7.94
N LEU A 11 15.30 -1.84 -8.20
CA LEU A 11 16.65 -1.66 -7.70
C LEU A 11 16.58 -1.07 -6.29
N VAL A 12 16.83 -1.88 -5.29
CA VAL A 12 16.96 -1.44 -3.90
C VAL A 12 18.43 -1.08 -3.67
N SER A 13 18.76 0.21 -3.69
CA SER A 13 20.06 0.70 -3.22
C SER A 13 19.94 1.19 -1.78
N SER A 14 20.65 0.58 -0.85
CA SER A 14 20.74 1.04 0.53
C SER A 14 21.94 1.95 0.71
N LEU A 15 21.70 3.21 1.08
CA LEU A 15 22.73 4.13 1.54
C LEU A 15 22.74 4.11 3.07
N SER A 16 23.72 3.43 3.67
CA SER A 16 23.96 3.52 5.11
C SER A 16 24.96 4.66 5.39
N SER A 17 24.55 5.64 6.18
CA SER A 17 25.45 6.66 6.70
C SER A 17 26.10 6.16 8.00
N PRO A 18 27.44 6.16 8.14
CA PRO A 18 28.12 5.63 9.32
C PRO A 18 28.09 6.56 10.56
N ALA A 19 27.42 7.72 10.48
CA ALA A 19 27.60 8.78 11.48
C ALA A 19 26.46 8.99 12.46
N SER A 20 25.39 8.21 12.46
CA SER A 20 24.33 8.35 13.47
C SER A 20 23.89 7.00 14.03
N SER A 21 23.77 6.97 15.37
CA SER A 21 23.28 5.82 16.17
C SER A 21 21.86 5.36 15.83
N ILE A 22 21.19 6.00 14.89
CA ILE A 22 19.89 5.61 14.31
C ILE A 22 20.14 5.42 12.82
N ALA A 23 20.38 4.18 12.41
CA ALA A 23 20.60 3.84 11.00
C ALA A 23 19.30 4.07 10.20
N HIS A 24 19.14 5.26 9.63
CA HIS A 24 18.13 5.52 8.62
C HIS A 24 18.61 4.92 7.31
N THR A 25 18.14 3.71 6.99
CA THR A 25 18.40 3.12 5.68
C THR A 25 17.47 3.75 4.66
N LEU A 26 18.02 4.53 3.74
CA LEU A 26 17.29 5.04 2.57
C LEU A 26 17.20 3.93 1.54
N ILE A 27 15.98 3.53 1.20
CA ILE A 27 15.69 2.55 0.16
C ILE A 27 15.09 3.34 -1.02
N ILE A 28 15.66 3.19 -2.21
CA ILE A 28 15.20 3.89 -3.42
C ILE A 28 14.75 2.84 -4.45
N PRO A 29 13.49 2.37 -4.38
CA PRO A 29 12.91 1.60 -5.48
C PRO A 29 12.73 2.49 -6.70
N THR A 30 13.20 2.03 -7.84
CA THR A 30 13.12 2.78 -9.09
C THR A 30 12.41 1.96 -10.16
N ARG A 31 11.63 2.63 -11.01
CA ARG A 31 10.95 2.03 -12.15
C ARG A 31 11.64 2.42 -13.45
N TYR A 32 11.89 1.42 -14.28
CA TYR A 32 12.43 1.59 -15.62
C TYR A 32 11.55 0.88 -16.63
N GLU A 33 11.41 1.47 -17.81
CA GLU A 33 10.94 0.78 -19.00
C GLU A 33 12.13 0.16 -19.72
N LYS A 34 12.05 -1.13 -20.00
CA LYS A 34 13.10 -1.86 -20.68
C LYS A 34 12.70 -2.05 -22.15
N SER A 35 13.36 -1.33 -23.06
CA SER A 35 13.37 -1.63 -24.49
C SER A 35 14.52 -2.59 -24.81
N ALA A 36 14.53 -3.19 -26.00
CA ALA A 36 15.57 -4.11 -26.43
C ALA A 36 16.99 -3.53 -26.33
N THR A 37 17.13 -2.21 -26.48
CA THR A 37 18.43 -1.51 -26.48
C THR A 37 18.59 -0.47 -25.39
N ASN A 38 17.49 0.02 -24.79
CA ASN A 38 17.53 1.14 -23.85
C ASN A 38 16.71 0.87 -22.58
N ARG A 39 17.12 1.52 -21.50
CA ARG A 39 16.34 1.61 -20.25
C ARG A 39 15.93 3.06 -20.02
N THR A 40 14.65 3.32 -19.98
CA THR A 40 14.13 4.67 -19.73
C THR A 40 13.71 4.78 -18.27
N PHE A 41 14.25 5.77 -17.56
CA PHE A 41 13.88 6.04 -16.19
C PHE A 41 12.49 6.69 -16.12
N ILE A 42 11.56 6.08 -15.39
CA ILE A 42 10.16 6.51 -15.29
C ILE A 42 9.88 7.25 -13.99
N GLY A 43 10.44 6.76 -12.88
CA GLY A 43 10.18 7.34 -11.58
C GLY A 43 10.85 6.60 -10.43
N TYR A 44 10.70 7.13 -9.23
CA TYR A 44 11.29 6.58 -8.02
C TYR A 44 10.43 6.80 -6.79
N CYS A 45 10.77 6.09 -5.74
CA CYS A 45 10.22 6.29 -4.40
C CYS A 45 11.37 6.29 -3.39
N THR A 46 11.32 7.17 -2.39
CA THR A 46 12.26 7.12 -1.26
C THR A 46 11.56 6.59 -0.04
N CYS A 47 12.20 5.62 0.62
CA CYS A 47 11.67 5.00 1.81
C CYS A 47 12.72 5.00 2.91
N TYR A 48 12.30 5.38 4.11
CA TYR A 48 13.15 5.35 5.30
C TYR A 48 12.71 4.22 6.22
N ARG A 49 13.68 3.49 6.75
CA ARG A 49 13.45 2.47 7.76
C ARG A 49 13.65 3.07 9.15
N TYR A 50 12.62 3.01 9.99
CA TYR A 50 12.64 3.43 11.38
C TYR A 50 12.57 2.24 12.31
N TYR A 51 13.35 2.26 13.37
CA TYR A 51 13.23 1.29 14.43
C TYR A 51 11.89 1.46 15.17
N LEU A 52 11.20 0.35 15.41
CA LEU A 52 9.96 0.32 16.18
C LEU A 52 10.25 -0.42 17.49
N TYR A 53 10.28 0.32 18.60
CA TYR A 53 10.52 -0.30 19.91
C TYR A 53 9.40 -1.30 20.23
N ASN A 54 9.77 -2.57 20.32
CA ASN A 54 8.89 -3.65 20.72
C ASN A 54 9.67 -4.58 21.67
N PRO A 55 9.35 -4.62 22.98
CA PRO A 55 10.07 -5.46 23.93
C PRO A 55 10.05 -6.96 23.62
N LYS A 56 9.02 -7.41 22.87
CA LYS A 56 8.85 -8.82 22.50
C LYS A 56 9.56 -9.19 21.19
N SER A 57 10.01 -8.21 20.42
CA SER A 57 10.66 -8.43 19.13
C SER A 57 11.58 -7.25 18.82
N PRO A 58 12.87 -7.32 19.21
CA PRO A 58 13.80 -6.19 19.15
C PRO A 58 14.11 -5.72 17.72
N ASP A 59 13.96 -6.57 16.71
CA ASP A 59 14.32 -6.25 15.32
C ASP A 59 13.15 -5.68 14.50
N THR A 60 12.12 -5.17 15.17
CA THR A 60 10.96 -4.63 14.46
C THR A 60 11.20 -3.23 13.92
N SER A 61 10.70 -2.97 12.74
CA SER A 61 10.86 -1.69 12.07
C SER A 61 9.57 -1.26 11.36
N ARG A 62 9.52 0.04 11.08
CA ARG A 62 8.51 0.70 10.27
C ARG A 62 9.19 1.24 9.01
N ILE A 63 8.54 1.13 7.89
CA ILE A 63 8.92 1.82 6.66
C ILE A 63 8.08 3.09 6.55
N ARG A 64 8.73 4.19 6.17
CA ARG A 64 8.06 5.43 5.80
C ARG A 64 8.40 5.78 4.36
N ILE A 65 7.38 5.83 3.52
CA ILE A 65 7.47 6.39 2.17
C ILE A 65 7.52 7.91 2.34
N SER A 66 8.57 8.55 1.85
CA SER A 66 8.78 9.99 1.97
C SER A 66 8.57 10.70 0.64
N GLN A 67 9.13 10.17 -0.45
CA GLN A 67 8.93 10.72 -1.78
C GLN A 67 8.39 9.64 -2.69
N PHE A 68 7.49 10.06 -3.58
CA PHE A 68 6.94 9.18 -4.62
C PHE A 68 6.75 10.01 -5.88
N LEU A 69 7.53 9.74 -6.90
CA LEU A 69 7.56 10.55 -8.12
C LEU A 69 7.51 9.66 -9.36
N ILE A 70 6.56 9.98 -10.24
CA ILE A 70 6.55 9.55 -11.64
C ILE A 70 6.81 10.78 -12.50
N LEU A 71 7.77 10.69 -13.41
CA LEU A 71 8.12 11.80 -14.29
C LEU A 71 6.92 12.20 -15.17
N PRO A 72 6.73 13.51 -15.47
CA PRO A 72 5.55 14.01 -16.17
C PRO A 72 5.19 13.28 -17.48
N PRO A 73 6.16 12.91 -18.35
CA PRO A 73 5.83 12.19 -19.59
C PRO A 73 5.19 10.81 -19.38
N PHE A 74 5.35 10.22 -18.19
CA PHE A 74 4.91 8.87 -17.85
C PHE A 74 3.74 8.84 -16.84
N GLN A 75 3.21 10.01 -16.47
CA GLN A 75 2.04 10.08 -15.60
C GLN A 75 0.77 9.62 -16.30
N HIS A 76 -0.24 9.22 -15.53
CA HIS A 76 -1.54 8.74 -16.01
C HIS A 76 -1.51 7.48 -16.90
N GLN A 77 -0.38 6.73 -16.89
CA GLN A 77 -0.17 5.51 -17.67
C GLN A 77 -0.05 4.24 -16.79
N GLY A 78 -0.57 4.29 -15.56
CA GLY A 78 -0.51 3.15 -14.63
C GLY A 78 0.84 2.96 -13.90
N HIS A 79 1.90 3.69 -14.27
CA HIS A 79 3.23 3.51 -13.68
C HIS A 79 3.27 3.75 -12.16
N GLY A 80 2.49 4.71 -11.65
CA GLY A 80 2.37 4.95 -10.21
C GLY A 80 1.74 3.76 -9.48
N LYS A 81 0.65 3.20 -10.02
CA LYS A 81 -0.01 1.98 -9.52
C LYS A 81 1.01 0.83 -9.41
N ASN A 82 1.73 0.58 -10.51
CA ASN A 82 2.66 -0.53 -10.57
C ASN A 82 3.86 -0.33 -9.61
N LEU A 83 4.41 0.89 -9.51
CA LEU A 83 5.48 1.20 -8.55
C LEU A 83 5.00 0.99 -7.11
N TYR A 84 3.80 1.47 -6.77
CA TYR A 84 3.22 1.30 -5.44
C TYR A 84 2.99 -0.19 -5.11
N ASN A 85 2.35 -0.94 -5.99
CA ASN A 85 2.08 -2.36 -5.79
C ASN A 85 3.37 -3.18 -5.63
N SER A 86 4.36 -2.97 -6.49
CA SER A 86 5.66 -3.64 -6.39
C SER A 86 6.36 -3.33 -5.06
N LEU A 87 6.31 -2.07 -4.61
CA LEU A 87 6.86 -1.62 -3.34
C LEU A 87 6.19 -2.32 -2.15
N ILE A 88 4.86 -2.30 -2.12
CA ILE A 88 4.09 -2.94 -1.04
C ILE A 88 4.33 -4.45 -1.03
N THR A 89 4.27 -5.12 -2.18
CA THR A 89 4.54 -6.55 -2.31
C THR A 89 5.92 -6.90 -1.73
N HIS A 90 6.96 -6.13 -2.08
CA HIS A 90 8.29 -6.31 -1.52
C HIS A 90 8.30 -6.16 0.01
N PHE A 91 7.74 -5.10 0.56
CA PHE A 91 7.76 -4.89 2.02
C PHE A 91 6.88 -5.88 2.79
N LEU A 92 5.87 -6.47 2.17
CA LEU A 92 5.08 -7.52 2.79
C LEU A 92 5.89 -8.79 3.03
N THR A 93 6.89 -9.11 2.19
CA THR A 93 7.77 -10.29 2.37
C THR A 93 8.77 -10.13 3.52
N VAL A 94 9.10 -8.89 3.90
CA VAL A 94 10.12 -8.62 4.94
C VAL A 94 9.51 -8.72 6.33
N THR A 95 9.79 -9.77 7.06
CA THR A 95 9.15 -10.08 8.37
C THR A 95 9.44 -9.04 9.46
N SER A 96 10.61 -8.40 9.44
CA SER A 96 10.98 -7.36 10.42
C SER A 96 10.17 -6.07 10.27
N ILE A 97 9.52 -5.82 9.12
CA ILE A 97 8.66 -4.65 8.91
C ILE A 97 7.27 -4.94 9.46
N GLN A 98 6.83 -4.10 10.40
CA GLN A 98 5.51 -4.22 11.03
C GLN A 98 4.48 -3.25 10.46
N GLU A 99 4.92 -2.12 9.91
CA GLU A 99 4.02 -1.08 9.43
C GLU A 99 4.66 -0.28 8.29
N ILE A 100 3.84 0.10 7.29
CA ILE A 100 4.23 0.94 6.15
C ILE A 100 3.43 2.24 6.22
N THR A 101 4.12 3.33 6.52
CA THR A 101 3.54 4.68 6.65
C THR A 101 3.93 5.55 5.45
N VAL A 102 3.26 6.69 5.31
CA VAL A 102 3.57 7.72 4.31
C VAL A 102 3.72 9.05 5.03
N GLU A 103 4.67 9.86 4.60
CA GLU A 103 4.92 11.21 5.07
C GLU A 103 4.21 12.20 4.14
N ASP A 104 3.34 13.03 4.70
CA ASP A 104 2.60 14.10 4.03
C ASP A 104 2.18 13.79 2.57
N PRO A 105 1.32 12.78 2.37
CA PRO A 105 0.94 12.37 1.02
C PRO A 105 0.20 13.50 0.29
N SER A 106 0.55 13.75 -0.97
CA SER A 106 -0.29 14.54 -1.85
C SER A 106 -1.66 13.87 -2.04
N GLU A 107 -2.67 14.63 -2.39
CA GLU A 107 -4.01 14.10 -2.66
C GLU A 107 -3.98 13.01 -3.74
N ALA A 108 -3.26 13.23 -4.83
CA ALA A 108 -3.14 12.25 -5.92
C ALA A 108 -2.51 10.93 -5.44
N PHE A 109 -1.47 11.01 -4.59
CA PHE A 109 -0.85 9.80 -4.04
C PHE A 109 -1.74 9.12 -3.00
N GLN A 110 -2.44 9.89 -2.15
CA GLN A 110 -3.41 9.33 -1.20
C GLN A 110 -4.54 8.59 -1.92
N ASN A 111 -5.07 9.17 -2.99
CA ASN A 111 -6.12 8.56 -3.81
C ASN A 111 -5.65 7.26 -4.48
N LEU A 112 -4.44 7.27 -5.07
CA LEU A 112 -3.81 6.07 -5.62
C LEU A 112 -3.67 4.99 -4.55
N ARG A 113 -3.15 5.35 -3.38
CA ARG A 113 -2.96 4.46 -2.24
C ARG A 113 -4.27 3.85 -1.77
N ASP A 114 -5.30 4.67 -1.58
CA ASP A 114 -6.61 4.24 -1.12
C ASP A 114 -7.23 3.21 -2.06
N ILE A 115 -7.16 3.44 -3.38
CA ILE A 115 -7.67 2.52 -4.39
C ILE A 115 -6.86 1.21 -4.40
N GLN A 116 -5.53 1.27 -4.39
CA GLN A 116 -4.70 0.06 -4.43
C GLN A 116 -4.81 -0.77 -3.15
N ASP A 117 -4.86 -0.12 -1.98
CA ASP A 117 -5.07 -0.81 -0.71
C ASP A 117 -6.48 -1.44 -0.63
N LEU A 118 -7.50 -0.76 -1.16
CA LEU A 118 -8.86 -1.31 -1.25
C LEU A 118 -8.87 -2.57 -2.12
N HIS A 119 -8.34 -2.52 -3.35
CA HIS A 119 -8.29 -3.68 -4.24
C HIS A 119 -7.56 -4.86 -3.59
N ARG A 120 -6.41 -4.61 -2.99
CA ARG A 120 -5.58 -5.63 -2.34
C ARG A 120 -6.27 -6.28 -1.15
N LEU A 121 -7.06 -5.53 -0.37
CA LEU A 121 -7.69 -6.02 0.85
C LEU A 121 -9.11 -6.54 0.66
N THR A 122 -9.78 -6.21 -0.44
CA THR A 122 -11.16 -6.64 -0.73
C THR A 122 -11.38 -8.15 -0.49
N PRO A 123 -10.51 -9.08 -0.96
CA PRO A 123 -10.73 -10.51 -0.74
C PRO A 123 -10.76 -10.90 0.76
N ALA A 124 -9.86 -10.32 1.55
CA ALA A 124 -9.79 -10.60 2.99
C ALA A 124 -10.93 -9.93 3.76
N LEU A 125 -11.35 -8.73 3.34
CA LEU A 125 -12.46 -8.00 3.96
C LEU A 125 -13.81 -8.68 3.66
N THR A 126 -13.99 -9.20 2.45
CA THR A 126 -15.19 -9.98 2.07
C THR A 126 -15.34 -11.22 2.94
N GLN A 127 -14.24 -11.93 3.23
CA GLN A 127 -14.25 -13.10 4.12
C GLN A 127 -14.49 -12.77 5.59
N SER A 128 -14.34 -11.51 5.99
CA SER A 128 -14.47 -11.08 7.38
C SER A 128 -15.87 -10.64 7.79
N ASP A 129 -16.86 -10.72 6.90
CA ASP A 129 -18.25 -10.26 7.11
C ASP A 129 -18.35 -8.83 7.68
N LEU A 130 -17.45 -7.96 7.22
CA LEU A 130 -17.34 -6.60 7.70
C LEU A 130 -18.52 -5.75 7.21
N THR A 131 -19.41 -5.39 8.12
CA THR A 131 -20.56 -4.51 7.85
C THR A 131 -20.59 -3.31 8.79
N PRO A 132 -21.26 -2.18 8.42
CA PRO A 132 -21.40 -1.04 9.33
C PRO A 132 -22.08 -1.41 10.66
N LEU A 133 -22.93 -2.41 10.64
CA LEU A 133 -23.67 -2.89 11.84
C LEU A 133 -22.82 -3.75 12.76
N SER A 134 -21.83 -4.48 12.21
CA SER A 134 -20.91 -5.31 13.01
C SER A 134 -19.90 -4.48 13.80
N PHE A 135 -19.75 -3.19 13.45
CA PHE A 135 -18.79 -2.26 14.06
C PHE A 135 -19.23 -1.67 15.43
N SER A 136 -20.42 -1.98 15.93
CA SER A 136 -20.97 -1.33 17.11
C SER A 136 -20.27 -1.66 18.44
N ASN A 137 -19.35 -2.60 18.49
CA ASN A 137 -18.69 -3.06 19.71
C ASN A 137 -17.16 -2.97 19.67
N LYS A 138 -16.63 -1.90 20.25
CA LYS A 138 -15.32 -1.70 20.93
C LYS A 138 -14.01 -2.28 20.36
N SER A 139 -14.01 -3.24 19.48
CA SER A 139 -12.83 -3.77 18.80
C SER A 139 -12.97 -3.57 17.31
N PHE A 140 -11.96 -2.97 16.69
CA PHE A 140 -11.91 -2.82 15.24
C PHE A 140 -11.82 -4.25 14.65
N PRO A 141 -12.87 -4.80 14.01
CA PRO A 141 -12.77 -6.10 13.38
C PRO A 141 -11.71 -6.00 12.28
N GLY A 142 -10.85 -7.02 12.16
CA GLY A 142 -9.80 -7.02 11.15
C GLY A 142 -8.43 -6.51 11.64
N ALA A 143 -8.17 -6.45 12.95
CA ALA A 143 -6.83 -6.16 13.48
C ALA A 143 -5.77 -7.11 12.93
N ASP A 144 -6.13 -8.38 12.70
CA ASP A 144 -5.29 -9.38 12.06
C ASP A 144 -5.06 -9.06 10.57
N ILE A 145 -6.11 -8.68 9.82
CA ILE A 145 -6.01 -8.25 8.42
C ILE A 145 -5.10 -7.02 8.32
N ARG A 146 -5.28 -6.04 9.21
CA ARG A 146 -4.43 -4.84 9.28
C ARG A 146 -2.96 -5.20 9.52
N SER A 147 -2.70 -6.09 10.47
CA SER A 147 -1.35 -6.51 10.83
C SER A 147 -0.65 -7.22 9.66
N ARG A 148 -1.34 -8.15 8.99
CA ARG A 148 -0.83 -8.82 7.79
C ARG A 148 -0.61 -7.86 6.63
N ALA A 149 -1.50 -6.88 6.49
CA ALA A 149 -1.38 -5.83 5.47
C ALA A 149 -0.34 -4.76 5.81
N LYS A 150 0.21 -4.76 7.03
CA LYS A 150 1.18 -3.78 7.55
C LYS A 150 0.72 -2.33 7.41
N LEU A 151 -0.59 -2.10 7.51
CA LEU A 151 -1.17 -0.75 7.38
C LEU A 151 -1.27 -0.03 8.73
N PRO A 152 -1.03 1.31 8.74
CA PRO A 152 -1.37 2.15 9.89
C PRO A 152 -2.86 2.12 10.17
N VAL A 153 -3.24 2.30 11.43
CA VAL A 153 -4.65 2.28 11.87
C VAL A 153 -5.53 3.22 11.05
N ARG A 154 -5.04 4.43 10.76
CA ARG A 154 -5.78 5.45 10.01
C ARG A 154 -6.06 5.01 8.57
N GLN A 155 -5.04 4.50 7.88
CA GLN A 155 -5.17 4.03 6.50
C GLN A 155 -6.10 2.82 6.40
N PHE A 156 -5.93 1.86 7.31
CA PHE A 156 -6.80 0.69 7.34
C PHE A 156 -8.26 1.04 7.61
N ALA A 157 -8.52 2.03 8.49
CA ALA A 157 -9.87 2.50 8.74
C ALA A 157 -10.53 3.11 7.47
N ARG A 158 -9.78 3.91 6.69
CA ARG A 158 -10.26 4.47 5.41
C ARG A 158 -10.62 3.37 4.42
N VAL A 159 -9.77 2.37 4.27
CA VAL A 159 -10.02 1.23 3.37
C VAL A 159 -11.26 0.46 3.79
N CYS A 160 -11.42 0.17 5.08
CA CYS A 160 -12.62 -0.49 5.59
C CYS A 160 -13.89 0.35 5.40
N GLU A 161 -13.81 1.66 5.60
CA GLU A 161 -14.94 2.57 5.36
C GLU A 161 -15.33 2.58 3.88
N MET A 162 -14.40 2.65 2.94
CA MET A 162 -14.69 2.55 1.50
C MET A 162 -15.28 1.20 1.13
N PHE A 163 -14.74 0.10 1.67
CA PHE A 163 -15.28 -1.24 1.46
C PHE A 163 -16.72 -1.36 1.94
N MET A 164 -17.03 -0.88 3.16
CA MET A 164 -18.39 -0.88 3.70
C MET A 164 -19.34 -0.01 2.89
N LEU A 165 -18.91 1.18 2.47
CA LEU A 165 -19.73 2.09 1.65
C LEU A 165 -20.10 1.44 0.30
N GLN A 166 -19.15 0.72 -0.30
CA GLN A 166 -19.40 0.00 -1.56
C GLN A 166 -20.42 -1.13 -1.41
N GLY A 167 -20.49 -1.75 -0.23
CA GLY A 167 -21.40 -2.87 0.07
C GLY A 167 -22.79 -2.45 0.54
N ILE A 168 -23.05 -1.16 0.81
CA ILE A 168 -24.38 -0.69 1.24
C ILE A 168 -25.32 -0.65 0.02
N GLU A 169 -26.43 -1.39 0.12
CA GLU A 169 -27.46 -1.37 -0.92
C GLU A 169 -28.21 -0.03 -0.97
N LYS A 170 -28.65 0.34 -2.18
CA LYS A 170 -29.46 1.56 -2.34
C LYS A 170 -30.78 1.41 -1.58
N GLY A 171 -31.06 2.34 -0.66
CA GLY A 171 -32.28 2.36 0.15
C GLY A 171 -32.11 1.69 1.53
N ASP A 172 -30.97 1.08 1.85
CA ASP A 172 -30.69 0.60 3.21
C ASP A 172 -30.30 1.76 4.14
N GLU A 173 -31.31 2.48 4.61
CA GLU A 173 -31.13 3.63 5.52
C GLU A 173 -30.49 3.22 6.86
N LYS A 174 -30.70 1.98 7.30
CA LYS A 174 -30.19 1.48 8.58
C LYS A 174 -28.67 1.31 8.51
N SER A 175 -28.16 0.64 7.48
CA SER A 175 -26.72 0.48 7.27
C SER A 175 -26.06 1.83 6.96
N MET A 176 -26.70 2.69 6.18
CA MET A 176 -26.18 4.03 5.89
C MET A 176 -26.09 4.89 7.17
N LYS A 177 -27.10 4.81 8.07
CA LYS A 177 -27.04 5.50 9.35
C LYS A 177 -25.90 4.97 10.23
N ALA A 178 -25.73 3.66 10.29
CA ALA A 178 -24.64 3.04 11.05
C ALA A 178 -23.27 3.46 10.49
N PHE A 179 -23.10 3.43 9.17
CA PHE A 179 -21.90 3.90 8.48
C PHE A 179 -21.56 5.36 8.81
N ARG A 180 -22.55 6.25 8.69
CA ARG A 180 -22.40 7.68 9.03
C ARG A 180 -21.93 7.88 10.47
N LEU A 181 -22.49 7.15 11.42
CA LEU A 181 -22.09 7.25 12.83
C LEU A 181 -20.68 6.75 13.06
N LEU A 182 -20.28 5.67 12.38
CA LEU A 182 -18.95 5.12 12.44
C LEU A 182 -17.89 6.11 11.93
N VAL A 183 -18.09 6.68 10.74
CA VAL A 183 -17.18 7.67 10.15
C VAL A 183 -17.10 8.92 11.02
N LYS A 184 -18.25 9.44 11.50
CA LYS A 184 -18.29 10.58 12.42
C LYS A 184 -17.56 10.32 13.73
N ALA A 185 -17.67 9.12 14.28
CA ALA A 185 -16.94 8.74 15.51
C ALA A 185 -15.41 8.75 15.28
N ARG A 186 -14.93 8.26 14.12
CA ARG A 186 -13.51 8.34 13.76
C ARG A 186 -13.05 9.78 13.59
N ILE A 187 -13.78 10.59 12.83
CA ILE A 187 -13.46 12.01 12.61
C ILE A 187 -13.42 12.76 13.96
N TYR A 188 -14.41 12.53 14.82
CA TYR A 188 -14.42 13.13 16.16
C TYR A 188 -13.21 12.74 16.99
N LYS A 189 -12.85 11.44 17.01
CA LYS A 189 -11.69 10.95 17.75
C LYS A 189 -10.37 11.57 17.26
N GLN A 190 -10.24 11.77 15.94
CA GLN A 190 -9.04 12.35 15.33
C GLN A 190 -8.89 13.85 15.59
N ASN A 191 -10.01 14.57 15.69
CA ASN A 191 -10.04 16.03 15.82
C ASN A 191 -10.58 16.47 17.19
N LYS A 192 -10.49 15.61 18.20
CA LYS A 192 -11.11 15.82 19.52
C LYS A 192 -10.70 17.15 20.14
N ASP A 193 -9.42 17.49 20.08
CA ASP A 193 -8.88 18.68 20.75
C ASP A 193 -9.39 19.99 20.08
N VAL A 194 -9.48 19.99 18.75
CA VAL A 194 -10.03 21.13 17.99
C VAL A 194 -11.56 21.22 18.18
N LEU A 195 -12.24 20.10 18.09
CA LEU A 195 -13.71 20.05 18.25
C LEU A 195 -14.16 20.36 19.67
N ALA A 196 -13.32 20.13 20.69
CA ALA A 196 -13.63 20.45 22.07
C ALA A 196 -13.68 21.97 22.32
N GLN A 197 -13.06 22.79 21.48
CA GLN A 197 -13.02 24.24 21.58
C GLN A 197 -14.31 24.91 21.01
N LEU A 198 -15.06 24.18 20.21
CA LEU A 198 -16.30 24.64 19.59
C LEU A 198 -17.49 24.41 20.53
N ASP A 199 -18.51 25.26 20.40
CA ASP A 199 -19.78 25.01 21.09
C ASP A 199 -20.45 23.73 20.55
N ARG A 200 -21.55 23.33 21.20
CA ARG A 200 -22.22 22.06 20.85
C ARG A 200 -22.80 22.06 19.44
N LEU A 201 -23.39 23.16 19.01
CA LEU A 201 -24.05 23.23 17.69
C LEU A 201 -23.02 23.32 16.60
N GLU A 202 -22.05 24.22 16.72
CA GLU A 202 -20.92 24.35 15.79
C GLU A 202 -20.16 23.03 15.62
N ARG A 203 -19.97 22.29 16.72
CA ARG A 203 -19.31 20.98 16.68
C ARG A 203 -20.09 19.95 15.88
N ILE A 204 -21.42 19.92 16.04
CA ILE A 204 -22.30 19.01 15.30
C ILE A 204 -22.27 19.34 13.82
N ASP A 205 -22.37 20.62 13.47
CA ASP A 205 -22.36 21.11 12.10
C ASP A 205 -21.00 20.83 11.44
N LYS A 206 -19.89 21.19 12.09
CA LYS A 206 -18.54 20.92 11.59
C LYS A 206 -18.28 19.43 11.36
N LEU A 207 -18.75 18.59 12.28
CA LEU A 207 -18.64 17.14 12.16
C LEU A 207 -19.50 16.59 11.01
N HIS A 208 -20.63 17.22 10.76
CA HIS A 208 -21.52 16.84 9.65
C HIS A 208 -20.90 17.22 8.31
N ASP A 209 -20.42 18.45 8.16
CA ASP A 209 -19.78 18.92 6.94
C ASP A 209 -18.52 18.11 6.58
N THR A 210 -17.69 17.82 7.61
CA THR A 210 -16.51 16.97 7.42
C THR A 210 -16.89 15.55 6.98
N TYR A 211 -17.99 15.01 7.54
CA TYR A 211 -18.50 13.70 7.12
C TYR A 211 -18.95 13.71 5.65
N LEU A 212 -19.71 14.73 5.23
CA LEU A 212 -20.19 14.85 3.85
C LEU A 212 -19.02 14.91 2.87
N HIS A 213 -18.00 15.70 3.19
CA HIS A 213 -16.78 15.78 2.38
C HIS A 213 -16.08 14.41 2.23
N VAL A 214 -15.92 13.68 3.34
CA VAL A 214 -15.32 12.33 3.32
C VAL A 214 -16.17 11.33 2.53
N GLU A 215 -17.50 11.41 2.65
CA GLU A 215 -18.43 10.54 1.92
C GLU A 215 -18.32 10.78 0.40
N ASP A 216 -18.28 12.04 -0.02
CA ASP A 216 -18.16 12.42 -1.43
C ASP A 216 -16.80 12.02 -2.00
N GLU A 217 -15.71 12.23 -1.24
CA GLU A 217 -14.36 11.73 -1.57
C GLU A 217 -14.38 10.21 -1.82
N TYR A 218 -14.96 9.44 -0.90
CA TYR A 218 -15.04 7.98 -1.04
C TYR A 218 -15.87 7.55 -2.24
N LYS A 219 -17.01 8.20 -2.51
CA LYS A 219 -17.81 7.93 -3.71
C LYS A 219 -17.03 8.17 -4.99
N GLY A 220 -16.29 9.28 -5.05
CA GLY A 220 -15.42 9.60 -6.19
C GLY A 220 -14.33 8.53 -6.41
N LEU A 221 -13.65 8.11 -5.33
CA LEU A 221 -12.64 7.06 -5.38
C LEU A 221 -13.20 5.69 -5.82
N LEU A 222 -14.38 5.33 -5.32
CA LEU A 222 -15.04 4.07 -5.70
C LEU A 222 -15.48 4.05 -7.17
N ILE A 223 -15.88 5.19 -7.71
CA ILE A 223 -16.16 5.32 -9.15
C ILE A 223 -14.85 5.16 -9.94
N ALA A 224 -13.80 5.88 -9.57
CA ALA A 224 -12.49 5.78 -10.22
C ALA A 224 -11.90 4.37 -10.16
N ALA A 225 -12.07 3.68 -9.03
CA ALA A 225 -11.61 2.30 -8.86
C ALA A 225 -12.32 1.30 -9.81
N LYS A 226 -13.59 1.55 -10.16
CA LYS A 226 -14.37 0.70 -11.09
C LYS A 226 -14.05 0.98 -12.54
N THR A 227 -13.65 2.21 -12.88
CA THR A 227 -13.36 2.63 -14.26
C THR A 227 -11.93 2.38 -14.69
N ALA A 228 -11.02 2.14 -13.74
CA ALA A 228 -9.64 1.77 -14.06
C ALA A 228 -9.61 0.39 -14.73
N PRO A 229 -8.99 0.23 -15.92
CA PRO A 229 -8.86 -1.08 -16.55
C PRO A 229 -8.13 -2.03 -15.60
N VAL A 230 -8.69 -3.21 -15.41
CA VAL A 230 -8.03 -4.33 -14.73
C VAL A 230 -7.00 -4.86 -15.71
N GLU A 231 -5.76 -4.38 -15.61
CA GLU A 231 -4.64 -5.06 -16.26
C GLU A 231 -4.41 -6.35 -15.46
N GLU A 232 -4.74 -7.48 -16.03
CA GLU A 232 -4.36 -8.80 -15.51
C GLU A 232 -2.83 -8.82 -15.47
N GLU A 233 -2.24 -8.81 -14.28
CA GLU A 233 -0.80 -9.01 -14.11
C GLU A 233 -0.48 -10.43 -14.58
N GLU A 234 0.22 -10.56 -15.71
CA GLU A 234 0.84 -11.82 -16.11
C GLU A 234 1.87 -12.22 -15.05
N VAL A 235 1.49 -13.17 -14.23
CA VAL A 235 2.32 -13.76 -13.14
C VAL A 235 3.40 -14.70 -13.72
N GLU A 236 3.61 -14.72 -15.03
CA GLU A 236 4.49 -15.71 -15.69
C GLU A 236 6.00 -15.50 -15.48
N ASP A 237 6.46 -14.28 -15.18
CA ASP A 237 7.92 -14.02 -15.16
C ASP A 237 8.66 -14.50 -13.90
N ILE A 238 7.95 -14.73 -12.79
CA ILE A 238 8.60 -15.16 -11.52
C ILE A 238 8.89 -16.66 -11.52
N GLU A 239 8.11 -17.47 -12.22
CA GLU A 239 8.36 -18.92 -12.32
C GLU A 239 9.48 -19.28 -13.30
N MET A 240 9.71 -18.49 -14.36
CA MET A 240 10.78 -18.75 -15.31
C MET A 240 12.17 -18.47 -14.75
N GLU A 241 12.31 -17.47 -13.90
CA GLU A 241 13.60 -17.13 -13.27
C GLU A 241 13.99 -18.15 -12.20
N LYS A 242 13.02 -18.72 -11.48
CA LYS A 242 13.23 -19.86 -10.56
C LYS A 242 13.64 -21.14 -11.30
N LYS A 243 13.12 -21.40 -12.49
CA LYS A 243 13.50 -22.57 -13.31
C LYS A 243 14.88 -22.40 -13.95
N ARG A 244 15.31 -21.17 -14.25
CA ARG A 244 16.67 -20.92 -14.80
C ARG A 244 17.76 -21.01 -13.73
N SER A 245 17.49 -20.60 -12.48
CA SER A 245 18.46 -20.74 -11.40
C SER A 245 18.59 -22.18 -10.89
N ALA A 246 17.52 -23.00 -11.00
CA ALA A 246 17.55 -24.41 -10.63
C ALA A 246 18.28 -25.32 -11.64
N ASN A 247 18.38 -24.92 -12.91
CA ASN A 247 19.04 -25.69 -13.98
C ASN A 247 20.51 -25.26 -14.26
N GLY A 248 21.04 -24.27 -13.53
CA GLY A 248 22.40 -23.74 -13.74
C GLY A 248 23.51 -24.44 -12.97
N ASP A 249 23.22 -25.37 -12.06
CA ASP A 249 24.25 -26.00 -11.21
C ASP A 249 24.45 -27.51 -11.47
N GLY A 250 24.58 -27.86 -12.72
CA GLY A 250 24.82 -29.24 -13.11
C GLY A 250 25.79 -29.38 -14.30
N GLY A 251 27.06 -29.02 -14.18
CA GLY A 251 27.94 -29.30 -15.30
C GLY A 251 29.36 -28.77 -15.26
N ARG A 252 30.10 -29.01 -14.19
CA ARG A 252 31.56 -28.95 -14.23
C ARG A 252 32.19 -29.94 -13.24
N ALA A 253 32.19 -31.20 -13.59
CA ALA A 253 33.04 -32.18 -12.95
C ALA A 253 33.96 -32.86 -13.99
N ALA A 254 35.26 -32.63 -13.82
CA ALA A 254 36.36 -33.53 -14.10
C ALA A 254 36.62 -34.00 -15.54
N LYS A 255 37.64 -33.41 -16.19
CA LYS A 255 38.61 -34.15 -16.98
C LYS A 255 40.01 -33.87 -16.44
N ARG A 256 40.49 -34.73 -15.53
CA ARG A 256 41.91 -34.88 -15.27
C ARG A 256 42.46 -35.87 -16.30
N ALA A 257 43.28 -35.37 -17.21
CA ALA A 257 44.11 -36.21 -18.07
C ALA A 257 45.23 -36.83 -17.25
N ARG A 258 45.37 -38.16 -17.32
CA ARG A 258 46.57 -38.91 -16.95
C ARG A 258 47.62 -38.66 -18.04
N VAL A 259 48.79 -38.23 -17.66
CA VAL A 259 50.04 -38.39 -18.46
C VAL A 259 50.87 -39.39 -17.70
N VAL A 260 51.17 -40.49 -18.40
CA VAL A 260 52.14 -41.51 -18.04
C VAL A 260 53.45 -41.15 -18.78
N GLY A 261 54.52 -41.25 -18.12
CA GLY A 261 55.85 -41.15 -18.57
C GLY A 261 56.81 -41.30 -17.41
#